data_e6bf6e4ff97e8dbac18d34a5b7ff046f
#
_entry.id   e6bf6e4ff97e8dbac18d34a5b7ff046f
#
_cell.length_a   1.000
_cell.length_b   1.000
_cell.length_c   1.000
_cell.angle_alpha   90.00
_cell.angle_beta   90.00
_cell.angle_gamma   90.00
#
_symmetry.space_group_name_H-M   'P 1'
#
loop_
_entity.id
_entity.type
_entity.pdbx_description
1 polymer ?
#
loop_
_entity_poly.entity_id
_entity_poly.type
_entity_poly.pdbx_seq_one_letter_code
_entity_poly.pdbx_strand_id
1 'polypeptide(L)'
;YYFDEETGTLDPKQILTTLPEDFPGDGWASAIEIGIDGTYLYLSNRKHDSVTVFGLDQENGHMTYLQNIKTKGEQPRFITINPDGTMLLAANELTDTICCMDIDPETGLLAYSGTEIAAESPVCVVFKTK
;
A
#
# COMPACT_ATOMS: atom_id res chain seq x y z
N TYR A 1 -16.52 3.38 1.30
CA TYR A 1 -17.62 3.98 2.04
C TYR A 1 -17.82 5.43 1.61
N TYR A 2 -19.07 5.88 1.62
CA TYR A 2 -19.40 7.30 1.63
C TYR A 2 -19.55 7.76 3.07
N PHE A 3 -18.88 8.86 3.44
CA PHE A 3 -19.01 9.45 4.76
C PHE A 3 -20.03 10.61 4.69
N ASP A 4 -21.09 10.49 5.44
CA ASP A 4 -22.10 11.54 5.60
C ASP A 4 -21.67 12.44 6.78
N GLU A 5 -21.25 13.65 6.49
CA GLU A 5 -20.79 14.62 7.50
C GLU A 5 -21.91 15.11 8.42
N GLU A 6 -23.17 15.11 7.98
CA GLU A 6 -24.29 15.57 8.78
C GLU A 6 -24.69 14.55 9.84
N THR A 7 -24.66 13.26 9.48
CA THR A 7 -25.06 12.17 10.38
C THR A 7 -23.89 11.45 11.03
N GLY A 8 -22.68 11.63 10.52
CA GLY A 8 -21.48 10.89 10.93
C GLY A 8 -21.51 9.41 10.56
N THR A 9 -22.33 9.02 9.58
CA THR A 9 -22.48 7.62 9.15
C THR A 9 -21.60 7.27 7.97
N LEU A 10 -21.32 5.97 7.81
CA LEU A 10 -20.55 5.39 6.70
C LEU A 10 -21.44 4.45 5.89
N ASP A 11 -21.71 4.79 4.65
CA ASP A 11 -22.45 3.95 3.71
C ASP A 11 -21.50 3.14 2.83
N PRO A 12 -21.65 1.80 2.75
CA PRO A 12 -20.75 0.97 1.95
C PRO A 12 -20.94 1.23 0.45
N LYS A 13 -19.85 1.48 -0.27
CA LYS A 13 -19.87 1.70 -1.73
C LYS A 13 -19.29 0.52 -2.51
N GLN A 14 -18.13 0.02 -2.09
CA GLN A 14 -17.37 -0.96 -2.85
C GLN A 14 -16.57 -1.87 -1.92
N ILE A 15 -16.47 -3.13 -2.28
CA ILE A 15 -15.58 -4.12 -1.64
C ILE A 15 -14.75 -4.75 -2.76
N LEU A 16 -13.43 -4.73 -2.61
CA LEU A 16 -12.48 -5.36 -3.54
C LEU A 16 -11.56 -6.30 -2.80
N THR A 17 -11.12 -7.35 -3.49
CA THR A 17 -10.00 -8.16 -3.01
C THR A 17 -8.69 -7.39 -3.20
N THR A 18 -7.76 -7.60 -2.26
CA THR A 18 -6.39 -7.07 -2.34
C THR A 18 -5.40 -8.11 -2.87
N LEU A 19 -5.89 -9.28 -3.23
CA LEU A 19 -5.09 -10.40 -3.70
C LEU A 19 -5.35 -10.66 -5.18
N PRO A 20 -4.35 -11.22 -5.90
CA PRO A 20 -4.57 -11.74 -7.24
C PRO A 20 -5.67 -12.81 -7.26
N GLU A 21 -6.43 -12.90 -8.37
CA GLU A 21 -7.56 -13.84 -8.51
C GLU A 21 -7.14 -15.31 -8.39
N ASP A 22 -5.92 -15.64 -8.75
CA ASP A 22 -5.35 -16.98 -8.73
C ASP A 22 -4.70 -17.36 -7.38
N PHE A 23 -4.68 -16.47 -6.41
CA PHE A 23 -4.13 -16.77 -5.09
C PHE A 23 -5.18 -17.41 -4.17
N PRO A 24 -5.01 -18.68 -3.77
CA PRO A 24 -6.02 -19.43 -3.01
C PRO A 24 -5.96 -19.21 -1.49
N GLY A 25 -5.07 -18.32 -1.02
CA GLY A 25 -4.78 -18.13 0.40
C GLY A 25 -5.44 -16.88 1.01
N ASP A 26 -5.18 -16.70 2.31
CA ASP A 26 -5.57 -15.50 3.04
C ASP A 26 -4.57 -14.37 2.81
N GLY A 27 -5.05 -13.12 2.66
CA GLY A 27 -4.19 -11.95 2.44
C GLY A 27 -3.59 -11.36 3.71
N TRP A 28 -4.36 -11.27 4.77
CA TRP A 28 -4.06 -10.46 5.94
C TRP A 28 -3.67 -9.02 5.55
N ALA A 29 -4.60 -8.30 4.96
CA ALA A 29 -4.43 -6.87 4.69
C ALA A 29 -4.00 -6.13 5.97
N SER A 30 -3.04 -5.23 5.86
CA SER A 30 -2.44 -4.55 7.01
C SER A 30 -2.47 -3.04 6.83
N ALA A 31 -1.37 -2.43 6.40
CA ALA A 31 -1.29 -0.98 6.24
C ALA A 31 -1.93 -0.52 4.92
N ILE A 32 -2.45 0.69 4.94
CA ILE A 32 -3.06 1.37 3.81
C ILE A 32 -2.52 2.80 3.73
N GLU A 33 -2.12 3.24 2.54
CA GLU A 33 -1.59 4.57 2.26
C GLU A 33 -2.23 5.14 0.99
N ILE A 34 -2.49 6.43 1.00
CA ILE A 34 -2.98 7.16 -0.18
C ILE A 34 -1.80 7.95 -0.77
N GLY A 35 -1.63 7.91 -2.08
CA GLY A 35 -0.69 8.74 -2.81
C GLY A 35 -0.89 10.23 -2.51
N ILE A 36 0.17 11.03 -2.61
CA ILE A 36 0.15 12.46 -2.22
C ILE A 36 -0.94 13.26 -2.95
N ASP A 37 -1.21 12.91 -4.20
CA ASP A 37 -2.23 13.55 -5.04
C ASP A 37 -3.64 12.97 -4.86
N GLY A 38 -3.77 11.90 -4.05
CA GLY A 38 -5.04 11.22 -3.82
C GLY A 38 -5.49 10.29 -4.96
N THR A 39 -4.67 10.10 -6.01
CA THR A 39 -5.05 9.35 -7.22
C THR A 39 -4.87 7.85 -7.07
N TYR A 40 -3.99 7.42 -6.18
CA TYR A 40 -3.63 6.01 -5.99
C TYR A 40 -3.71 5.60 -4.52
N LEU A 41 -4.05 4.32 -4.30
CA LEU A 41 -4.10 3.70 -2.99
C LEU A 41 -3.19 2.47 -2.97
N TYR A 42 -2.41 2.35 -1.92
CA TYR A 42 -1.48 1.26 -1.68
C TYR A 42 -1.87 0.49 -0.43
N LEU A 43 -1.85 -0.84 -0.50
CA LEU A 43 -2.29 -1.70 0.59
C LEU A 43 -1.40 -2.93 0.71
N SER A 44 -0.87 -3.19 1.92
CA SER A 44 0.00 -4.35 2.15
C SER A 44 -0.78 -5.60 2.54
N ASN A 45 -0.30 -6.76 2.07
CA ASN A 45 -0.84 -8.11 2.35
C ASN A 45 0.23 -8.96 3.03
N ARG A 46 0.09 -9.20 4.33
CA ARG A 46 1.12 -9.87 5.14
C ARG A 46 1.37 -11.33 4.76
N LYS A 47 0.33 -12.10 4.46
CA LYS A 47 0.48 -13.52 4.07
C LYS A 47 0.81 -13.73 2.59
N HIS A 48 0.59 -12.71 1.78
CA HIS A 48 0.96 -12.74 0.37
C HIS A 48 2.26 -11.98 0.10
N ASP A 49 2.88 -11.37 1.10
CA ASP A 49 4.14 -10.65 1.00
C ASP A 49 4.16 -9.64 -0.15
N SER A 50 3.10 -8.84 -0.25
CA SER A 50 2.90 -7.94 -1.38
C SER A 50 2.28 -6.60 -0.99
N VAL A 51 2.40 -5.66 -1.92
CA VAL A 51 1.60 -4.43 -1.96
C VAL A 51 0.67 -4.49 -3.16
N THR A 52 -0.59 -4.13 -2.95
CA THR A 52 -1.58 -3.95 -4.02
C THR A 52 -1.79 -2.48 -4.26
N VAL A 53 -1.86 -2.10 -5.54
CA VAL A 53 -2.11 -0.74 -6.01
C VAL A 53 -3.50 -0.67 -6.62
N PHE A 54 -4.26 0.34 -6.19
CA PHE A 54 -5.54 0.70 -6.78
C PHE A 54 -5.48 2.13 -7.32
N GLY A 55 -6.08 2.37 -8.47
CA GLY A 55 -6.43 3.72 -8.92
C GLY A 55 -7.72 4.19 -8.25
N LEU A 56 -7.77 5.46 -7.87
CA LEU A 56 -8.95 6.10 -7.27
C LEU A 56 -9.59 7.07 -8.27
N ASP A 57 -10.84 6.84 -8.61
CA ASP A 57 -11.65 7.80 -9.35
C ASP A 57 -11.95 9.02 -8.47
N GLN A 58 -11.48 10.19 -8.89
CA GLN A 58 -11.58 11.42 -8.11
C GLN A 58 -13.00 11.99 -8.03
N GLU A 59 -13.91 11.57 -8.91
CA GLU A 59 -15.30 12.05 -8.92
C GLU A 59 -16.19 11.25 -7.97
N ASN A 60 -15.98 9.93 -7.91
CA ASN A 60 -16.88 9.05 -7.18
C ASN A 60 -16.19 8.17 -6.12
N GLY A 61 -14.85 8.21 -6.03
CA GLY A 61 -14.04 7.44 -5.08
C GLY A 61 -14.03 5.93 -5.34
N HIS A 62 -14.43 5.47 -6.53
CA HIS A 62 -14.34 4.07 -6.89
C HIS A 62 -12.89 3.65 -7.14
N MET A 63 -12.58 2.45 -6.67
CA MET A 63 -11.24 1.87 -6.81
C MET A 63 -11.20 0.89 -7.99
N THR A 64 -10.11 0.95 -8.74
CA THR A 64 -9.78 -0.01 -9.80
C THR A 64 -8.46 -0.69 -9.46
N TYR A 65 -8.44 -2.02 -9.45
CA TYR A 65 -7.20 -2.79 -9.25
C TYR A 65 -6.23 -2.55 -10.40
N LEU A 66 -4.98 -2.20 -10.08
CA LEU A 66 -3.93 -1.92 -11.07
C LEU A 66 -2.77 -2.91 -11.00
N GLN A 67 -2.28 -3.24 -9.80
CA GLN A 67 -1.08 -4.05 -9.64
C GLN A 67 -1.09 -4.80 -8.30
N ASN A 68 -0.43 -5.96 -8.26
CA ASN A 68 0.08 -6.57 -7.04
C ASN A 68 1.55 -6.90 -7.24
N ILE A 69 2.42 -6.47 -6.31
CA ILE A 69 3.87 -6.63 -6.38
C ILE A 69 4.42 -7.16 -5.07
N LYS A 70 5.36 -8.11 -5.15
CA LYS A 70 6.04 -8.68 -3.98
C LYS A 70 7.01 -7.68 -3.34
N THR A 71 7.07 -7.69 -2.00
CA THR A 71 7.90 -6.78 -1.20
C THR A 71 9.35 -7.22 -1.03
N LYS A 72 9.77 -8.32 -1.67
CA LYS A 72 11.11 -8.91 -1.54
C LYS A 72 11.48 -9.38 -0.12
N GLY A 73 10.51 -9.44 0.76
CA GLY A 73 10.62 -9.95 2.12
C GLY A 73 9.30 -10.52 2.57
N GLU A 74 9.17 -10.85 3.85
CA GLU A 74 8.01 -11.53 4.42
C GLU A 74 7.28 -10.64 5.42
N GLN A 75 5.97 -10.73 5.40
CA GLN A 75 5.05 -10.06 6.30
C GLN A 75 5.19 -8.53 6.29
N PRO A 76 4.88 -7.83 5.16
CA PRO A 76 4.89 -6.36 5.09
C PRO A 76 3.79 -5.80 6.00
N ARG A 77 4.13 -5.61 7.26
CA ARG A 77 3.22 -5.15 8.31
C ARG A 77 2.87 -3.67 8.18
N PHE A 78 3.79 -2.90 7.67
CA PHE A 78 3.64 -1.45 7.52
C PHE A 78 4.18 -1.01 6.15
N ILE A 79 3.50 -0.07 5.54
CA ILE A 79 3.98 0.66 4.36
C ILE A 79 3.84 2.16 4.62
N THR A 80 4.68 2.95 3.99
CA THR A 80 4.55 4.41 3.97
C THR A 80 5.19 4.99 2.72
N ILE A 81 4.68 6.15 2.28
CA ILE A 81 5.22 6.89 1.15
C ILE A 81 6.15 7.98 1.68
N ASN A 82 7.28 8.20 1.02
CA ASN A 82 8.18 9.29 1.38
C ASN A 82 7.51 10.65 1.14
N PRO A 83 7.98 11.73 1.80
CA PRO A 83 7.35 13.05 1.71
C PRO A 83 7.26 13.63 0.29
N ASP A 84 8.12 13.17 -0.62
CA ASP A 84 8.12 13.63 -2.02
C ASP A 84 7.17 12.83 -2.92
N GLY A 85 6.56 11.75 -2.43
CA GLY A 85 5.64 10.89 -3.19
C GLY A 85 6.29 10.00 -4.24
N THR A 86 7.62 9.88 -4.21
CA THR A 86 8.37 9.16 -5.26
C THR A 86 8.71 7.72 -4.89
N MET A 87 8.56 7.36 -3.62
CA MET A 87 8.98 6.06 -3.11
C MET A 87 8.03 5.55 -2.02
N LEU A 88 7.70 4.28 -2.11
CA LEU A 88 7.01 3.54 -1.06
C LEU A 88 8.02 2.63 -0.34
N LEU A 89 7.99 2.65 0.99
CA LEU A 89 8.76 1.77 1.85
C LEU A 89 7.84 0.70 2.44
N ALA A 90 8.22 -0.56 2.30
CA ALA A 90 7.51 -1.71 2.87
C ALA A 90 8.34 -2.36 3.98
N ALA A 91 7.85 -2.31 5.21
CA ALA A 91 8.50 -2.88 6.38
C ALA A 91 8.13 -4.37 6.51
N ASN A 92 9.06 -5.24 6.15
CA ASN A 92 8.94 -6.69 6.17
C ASN A 92 9.36 -7.24 7.55
N GLU A 93 8.38 -7.47 8.42
CA GLU A 93 8.59 -7.78 9.84
C GLU A 93 9.41 -9.06 10.06
N LEU A 94 9.19 -10.11 9.25
CA LEU A 94 9.81 -11.42 9.46
C LEU A 94 11.16 -11.61 8.79
N THR A 95 11.52 -10.75 7.84
CA THR A 95 12.81 -10.81 7.15
C THR A 95 13.76 -9.69 7.54
N ASP A 96 13.40 -8.90 8.57
CA ASP A 96 14.26 -7.84 9.11
C ASP A 96 14.71 -6.81 8.05
N THR A 97 13.81 -6.49 7.10
CA THR A 97 14.12 -5.59 5.99
C THR A 97 13.05 -4.52 5.78
N ILE A 98 13.47 -3.37 5.26
CA ILE A 98 12.59 -2.39 4.65
C ILE A 98 12.92 -2.37 3.15
N CYS A 99 11.97 -2.80 2.33
CA CYS A 99 12.08 -2.77 0.88
C CYS A 99 11.67 -1.40 0.35
N CYS A 100 12.47 -0.82 -0.53
CA CYS A 100 12.18 0.43 -1.22
C CYS A 100 11.62 0.17 -2.62
N MET A 101 10.52 0.80 -2.95
CA MET A 101 9.83 0.70 -4.24
C MET A 101 9.65 2.09 -4.84
N ASP A 102 10.11 2.28 -6.07
CA ASP A 102 9.86 3.52 -6.80
C ASP A 102 8.39 3.58 -7.22
N ILE A 103 7.79 4.76 -7.10
CA ILE A 103 6.44 5.06 -7.55
C ILE A 103 6.53 5.77 -8.90
N ASP A 104 5.92 5.21 -9.92
CA ASP A 104 5.77 5.89 -11.21
C ASP A 104 4.74 7.03 -11.07
N PRO A 105 5.13 8.28 -11.32
CA PRO A 105 4.27 9.44 -11.07
C PRO A 105 3.06 9.54 -12.01
N GLU A 106 3.09 8.87 -13.16
CA GLU A 106 2.00 8.94 -14.13
C GLU A 106 0.98 7.81 -13.92
N THR A 107 1.44 6.65 -13.46
CA THR A 107 0.62 5.43 -13.37
C THR A 107 0.37 4.96 -11.94
N GLY A 108 1.11 5.49 -10.96
CA GLY A 108 1.10 5.04 -9.57
C GLY A 108 1.67 3.64 -9.34
N LEU A 109 2.13 2.97 -10.40
CA LEU A 109 2.66 1.61 -10.31
C LEU A 109 3.99 1.58 -9.55
N LEU A 110 4.22 0.47 -8.87
CA LEU A 110 5.42 0.25 -8.08
C LEU A 110 6.45 -0.59 -8.84
N ALA A 111 7.72 -0.22 -8.71
CA ALA A 111 8.85 -1.02 -9.15
C ALA A 111 9.88 -1.15 -8.02
N TYR A 112 10.49 -2.34 -7.87
CA TYR A 112 11.57 -2.51 -6.89
C TYR A 112 12.76 -1.63 -7.26
N SER A 113 13.16 -0.73 -6.34
CA SER A 113 14.25 0.23 -6.58
C SER A 113 15.66 -0.38 -6.56
N GLY A 114 15.77 -1.66 -6.17
CA GLY A 114 17.08 -2.31 -5.93
C GLY A 114 17.65 -2.03 -4.54
N THR A 115 16.92 -1.32 -3.68
CA THR A 115 17.38 -0.92 -2.34
C THR A 115 16.58 -1.62 -1.24
N GLU A 116 17.32 -2.20 -0.31
CA GLU A 116 16.80 -2.74 0.96
C GLU A 116 17.58 -2.15 2.13
N ILE A 117 16.87 -1.88 3.22
CA ILE A 117 17.46 -1.39 4.47
C ILE A 117 17.27 -2.46 5.53
N ALA A 118 18.38 -2.89 6.16
CA ALA A 118 18.30 -3.84 7.27
C ALA A 118 17.73 -3.14 8.52
N ALA A 119 16.70 -3.74 9.11
CA ALA A 119 16.05 -3.23 10.33
C ALA A 119 15.39 -4.41 11.04
N GLU A 120 15.73 -4.64 12.32
CA GLU A 120 15.16 -5.73 13.10
C GLU A 120 13.65 -5.56 13.29
N SER A 121 12.87 -6.54 12.82
CA SER A 121 11.41 -6.63 12.97
C SER A 121 10.68 -5.29 12.76
N PRO A 122 10.85 -4.63 11.60
CA PRO A 122 10.32 -3.30 11.39
C PRO A 122 8.80 -3.33 11.28
N VAL A 123 8.13 -2.50 12.09
CA VAL A 123 6.66 -2.42 12.16
C VAL A 123 6.12 -1.01 11.95
N CYS A 124 7.02 -0.04 11.83
CA CYS A 124 6.68 1.36 11.59
C CYS A 124 7.90 2.10 11.01
N VAL A 125 7.63 3.03 10.10
CA VAL A 125 8.62 3.95 9.53
C VAL A 125 8.04 5.35 9.61
N VAL A 126 8.82 6.30 10.09
CA VAL A 126 8.41 7.71 10.14
C VAL A 126 9.49 8.60 9.54
N PHE A 127 9.08 9.61 8.81
CA PHE A 127 9.97 10.62 8.26
C PHE A 127 10.05 11.81 9.20
N LYS A 128 11.27 12.27 9.47
CA LYS A 128 11.48 13.53 10.19
C LYS A 128 11.48 14.68 9.17
N THR A 129 10.52 15.57 9.29
CA THR A 129 10.56 16.86 8.58
C THR A 129 11.65 17.74 9.19
N LYS A 130 12.44 18.38 8.32
CA LYS A 130 13.47 19.35 8.74
C LYS A 130 12.82 20.69 9.10
#